data_891bad644317128c9491d9e6558c6925
#
_entry.id   891bad644317128c9491d9e6558c6925
#
_cell.length_a   1.000
_cell.length_b   1.000
_cell.length_c   1.000
_cell.angle_alpha   90.00
_cell.angle_beta   90.00
_cell.angle_gamma   90.00
#
_symmetry.space_group_name_H-M   'P 1'
#
loop_
_entity.id
_entity.type
_entity.pdbx_description
1 polymer ?
#
loop_
_entity_poly.entity_id
_entity_poly.type
_entity_poly.pdbx_seq_one_letter_code
_entity_poly.pdbx_strand_id
1 'polypeptide(L)'
;MLEVISTSGFSSFQDMGRNGFRSQGISRSGAADYYALFEGAALLDQNPNSTALELIGNGGKFRVLQDCMVALTGAIMPASLDQKPLSWNSSHYLHGGSILELGAPQNGRYSYLHLRGGFKAPKIFNSSSAQPSAGIGKYTRPKDILEPLEKIPEALKCQTIEPVDRFESTSCRLVESFQTHLFTPKTIKKFVDTEFSIDNQSNRGGIKLTHTGSGFSTSNQLKIMSDMIIPGDIQMTGSGQPFVLLSDCQTMGGYPRIGCIIPPDLPAIAQLKTGRTVKFKFISRDEANRIASKDRKCLEIIKERCLEPIRDPQKMADLLNFNLIDGAVWAKN
;
A
#
# COMPACT_ATOMS: atom_id res chain seq x y z
N MET A 1 19.62 1.95 11.68
CA MET A 1 20.28 1.48 10.43
C MET A 1 20.02 -0.01 10.27
N LEU A 2 19.61 -0.45 9.08
CA LEU A 2 19.33 -1.87 8.81
C LEU A 2 20.21 -2.37 7.65
N GLU A 3 20.75 -3.58 7.76
CA GLU A 3 21.41 -4.29 6.66
C GLU A 3 20.43 -5.34 6.11
N VAL A 4 20.26 -5.40 4.80
CA VAL A 4 19.46 -6.43 4.14
C VAL A 4 20.25 -7.74 4.11
N ILE A 5 19.82 -8.75 4.87
CA ILE A 5 20.39 -10.11 4.81
C ILE A 5 19.77 -10.85 3.63
N SER A 6 18.45 -10.81 3.50
CA SER A 6 17.72 -11.42 2.38
C SER A 6 16.42 -10.66 2.09
N THR A 7 15.94 -10.72 0.86
CA THR A 7 14.68 -10.13 0.40
C THR A 7 14.11 -10.94 -0.76
N SER A 8 12.82 -10.81 -1.03
CA SER A 8 12.13 -11.46 -2.17
C SER A 8 12.60 -10.99 -3.56
N GLY A 9 13.42 -9.96 -3.64
CA GLY A 9 13.88 -9.37 -4.89
C GLY A 9 12.98 -8.29 -5.49
N PHE A 10 11.80 -8.04 -4.92
CA PHE A 10 10.84 -7.02 -5.37
C PHE A 10 10.59 -5.93 -4.31
N SER A 11 11.45 -5.81 -3.31
CA SER A 11 11.38 -4.75 -2.33
C SER A 11 11.99 -3.47 -2.89
N SER A 12 11.31 -2.33 -2.71
CA SER A 12 11.78 -1.04 -3.22
C SER A 12 11.31 0.12 -2.35
N PHE A 13 12.09 1.21 -2.38
CA PHE A 13 11.68 2.42 -1.70
C PHE A 13 10.50 3.08 -2.40
N GLN A 14 9.51 3.48 -1.61
CA GLN A 14 8.33 4.18 -2.07
C GLN A 14 7.98 5.33 -1.12
N ASP A 15 7.46 6.41 -1.69
CA ASP A 15 6.85 7.55 -1.02
C ASP A 15 5.47 7.85 -1.64
N MET A 16 4.95 9.06 -1.55
CA MET A 16 3.67 9.45 -2.17
C MET A 16 3.75 9.60 -3.71
N GLY A 17 4.92 9.31 -4.30
CA GLY A 17 5.17 9.35 -5.74
C GLY A 17 5.48 10.74 -6.28
N ARG A 18 5.84 10.79 -7.57
CA ARG A 18 6.25 12.00 -8.30
C ARG A 18 5.07 12.63 -9.03
N ASN A 19 4.58 13.73 -8.50
CA ASN A 19 3.47 14.47 -9.09
C ASN A 19 3.99 15.52 -10.10
N GLY A 20 3.21 15.79 -11.17
CA GLY A 20 3.48 16.87 -12.11
C GLY A 20 4.33 16.50 -13.33
N PHE A 21 4.84 15.27 -13.46
CA PHE A 21 5.76 14.87 -14.52
C PHE A 21 5.14 13.97 -15.59
N ARG A 22 3.84 13.67 -15.50
CA ARG A 22 3.15 12.77 -16.47
C ARG A 22 3.16 13.29 -17.90
N SER A 23 3.04 14.60 -18.10
CA SER A 23 3.15 15.24 -19.42
C SER A 23 4.53 15.08 -20.07
N GLN A 24 5.54 14.73 -19.28
CA GLN A 24 6.91 14.43 -19.72
C GLN A 24 7.15 12.92 -19.91
N GLY A 25 6.10 12.10 -19.87
CA GLY A 25 6.20 10.64 -20.02
C GLY A 25 6.62 9.89 -18.76
N ILE A 26 6.67 10.56 -17.60
CA ILE A 26 7.15 9.96 -16.36
C ILE A 26 5.96 9.56 -15.48
N SER A 27 5.87 8.27 -15.15
CA SER A 27 4.84 7.72 -14.26
C SER A 27 4.92 8.35 -12.87
N ARG A 28 3.76 8.51 -12.22
CA ARG A 28 3.71 8.97 -10.84
C ARG A 28 4.45 8.02 -9.89
N SER A 29 4.34 6.70 -10.10
CA SER A 29 4.81 5.69 -9.16
C SER A 29 4.25 5.94 -7.74
N GLY A 30 5.01 5.71 -6.70
CA GLY A 30 4.55 5.84 -5.32
C GLY A 30 4.07 4.51 -4.76
N ALA A 31 3.77 4.49 -3.47
CA ALA A 31 3.24 3.31 -2.81
C ALA A 31 1.98 2.79 -3.51
N ALA A 32 1.89 1.47 -3.69
CA ALA A 32 0.69 0.83 -4.24
C ALA A 32 -0.50 0.96 -3.28
N ASP A 33 -0.21 1.01 -1.99
CA ASP A 33 -1.16 1.23 -0.91
C ASP A 33 -0.74 2.47 -0.10
N TYR A 34 -1.26 3.64 -0.50
CA TYR A 34 -0.89 4.89 0.18
C TYR A 34 -1.44 4.99 1.61
N TYR A 35 -2.52 4.27 1.98
CA TYR A 35 -2.98 4.23 3.36
C TYR A 35 -1.90 3.72 4.30
N ALA A 36 -1.14 2.72 3.87
CA ALA A 36 -0.03 2.18 4.67
C ALA A 36 1.04 3.24 4.97
N LEU A 37 1.28 4.21 4.05
CA LEU A 37 2.20 5.32 4.32
C LEU A 37 1.67 6.25 5.41
N PHE A 38 0.37 6.58 5.39
CA PHE A 38 -0.26 7.39 6.43
C PHE A 38 -0.26 6.67 7.78
N GLU A 39 -0.58 5.38 7.80
CA GLU A 39 -0.57 4.54 9.00
C GLU A 39 0.85 4.47 9.62
N GLY A 40 1.87 4.21 8.80
CA GLY A 40 3.26 4.16 9.26
C GLY A 40 3.77 5.52 9.75
N ALA A 41 3.35 6.61 9.09
CA ALA A 41 3.68 7.96 9.49
C ALA A 41 3.04 8.33 10.84
N ALA A 42 1.78 7.94 11.06
CA ALA A 42 1.09 8.13 12.32
C ALA A 42 1.79 7.39 13.47
N LEU A 43 2.16 6.12 13.25
CA LEU A 43 2.85 5.28 14.24
C LEU A 43 4.25 5.80 14.61
N LEU A 44 4.93 6.50 13.71
CA LEU A 44 6.29 7.00 13.90
C LEU A 44 6.37 8.52 14.09
N ASP A 45 5.23 9.20 14.15
CA ASP A 45 5.14 10.66 14.27
C ASP A 45 6.02 11.39 13.23
N GLN A 46 5.77 11.10 11.95
CA GLN A 46 6.53 11.65 10.83
C GLN A 46 5.63 12.00 9.65
N ASN A 47 6.21 12.59 8.60
CA ASN A 47 5.48 12.99 7.40
C ASN A 47 5.03 11.75 6.60
N PRO A 48 3.76 11.67 6.13
CA PRO A 48 3.29 10.58 5.26
C PRO A 48 4.09 10.43 3.95
N ASN A 49 4.78 11.47 3.51
CA ASN A 49 5.68 11.41 2.36
C ASN A 49 7.10 10.91 2.69
N SER A 50 7.34 10.48 3.94
CA SER A 50 8.60 9.83 4.32
C SER A 50 8.75 8.53 3.55
N THR A 51 9.96 8.29 3.04
CA THR A 51 10.28 7.09 2.26
C THR A 51 10.13 5.84 3.13
N ALA A 52 9.34 4.87 2.67
CA ALA A 52 9.18 3.55 3.26
C ALA A 52 9.74 2.47 2.32
N LEU A 53 10.01 1.29 2.86
CA LEU A 53 10.33 0.10 2.06
C LEU A 53 9.05 -0.69 1.81
N GLU A 54 8.62 -0.71 0.55
CA GLU A 54 7.51 -1.54 0.08
C GLU A 54 8.02 -2.96 -0.21
N LEU A 55 7.33 -3.95 0.33
CA LEU A 55 7.65 -5.37 0.24
C LEU A 55 6.56 -6.08 -0.57
N ILE A 56 6.96 -6.80 -1.61
CA ILE A 56 6.05 -7.58 -2.48
C ILE A 56 6.45 -9.06 -2.39
N GLY A 57 5.47 -9.94 -2.18
CA GLY A 57 5.75 -11.37 -2.00
C GLY A 57 6.34 -11.66 -0.61
N ASN A 58 7.35 -12.50 -0.52
CA ASN A 58 8.01 -12.77 0.76
C ASN A 58 8.75 -11.51 1.24
N GLY A 59 8.67 -11.23 2.53
CA GLY A 59 9.33 -10.08 3.14
C GLY A 59 10.86 -10.16 3.05
N GLY A 60 11.52 -10.48 4.14
CA GLY A 60 12.98 -10.58 4.18
C GLY A 60 13.54 -10.63 5.58
N LYS A 61 14.89 -10.70 5.67
CA LYS A 61 15.64 -10.63 6.92
C LYS A 61 16.52 -9.41 6.92
N PHE A 62 16.52 -8.69 8.03
CA PHE A 62 17.26 -7.45 8.19
C PHE A 62 18.04 -7.50 9.50
N ARG A 63 19.33 -7.20 9.45
CA ARG A 63 20.16 -7.01 10.66
C ARG A 63 20.06 -5.57 11.11
N VAL A 64 19.74 -5.34 12.36
CA VAL A 64 19.76 -4.02 12.98
C VAL A 64 21.19 -3.64 13.28
N LEU A 65 21.74 -2.64 12.61
CA LEU A 65 23.12 -2.20 12.82
C LEU A 65 23.23 -1.16 13.95
N GLN A 66 22.18 -0.38 14.16
CA GLN A 66 22.07 0.63 15.21
C GLN A 66 20.64 0.70 15.68
N ASP A 67 20.45 1.01 16.96
CA ASP A 67 19.14 1.21 17.55
C ASP A 67 18.26 2.10 16.65
N CYS A 68 17.05 1.67 16.42
CA CYS A 68 16.11 2.41 15.58
C CYS A 68 14.66 2.06 15.91
N MET A 69 13.75 2.93 15.50
CA MET A 69 12.33 2.70 15.61
C MET A 69 11.73 2.47 14.22
N VAL A 70 10.94 1.42 14.09
CA VAL A 70 10.27 1.03 12.85
C VAL A 70 8.76 0.90 13.05
N ALA A 71 8.00 0.94 11.95
CA ALA A 71 6.61 0.54 11.95
C ALA A 71 6.34 -0.44 10.80
N LEU A 72 5.39 -1.34 11.01
CA LEU A 72 4.96 -2.36 10.06
C LEU A 72 3.50 -2.12 9.70
N THR A 73 3.19 -1.91 8.41
CA THR A 73 1.84 -1.61 7.93
C THR A 73 1.52 -2.29 6.59
N GLY A 74 0.32 -2.07 6.07
CA GLY A 74 -0.14 -2.71 4.84
C GLY A 74 -0.52 -4.17 5.06
N ALA A 75 -0.31 -5.03 4.05
CA ALA A 75 -0.65 -6.45 4.14
C ALA A 75 0.10 -7.11 5.31
N ILE A 76 -0.64 -7.84 6.14
CA ILE A 76 -0.09 -8.48 7.34
C ILE A 76 0.91 -9.56 6.95
N MET A 77 2.12 -9.49 7.52
CA MET A 77 3.14 -10.53 7.45
C MET A 77 3.45 -11.07 8.85
N PRO A 78 3.75 -12.36 9.02
CA PRO A 78 4.42 -12.82 10.22
C PRO A 78 5.71 -12.03 10.41
N ALA A 79 5.89 -11.42 11.57
CA ALA A 79 7.04 -10.62 11.90
C ALA A 79 7.67 -11.10 13.21
N SER A 80 8.99 -11.11 13.31
CA SER A 80 9.71 -11.43 14.54
C SER A 80 11.01 -10.64 14.67
N LEU A 81 11.40 -10.37 15.91
CA LEU A 81 12.71 -9.84 16.28
C LEU A 81 13.41 -10.88 17.15
N ASP A 82 14.55 -11.40 16.69
CA ASP A 82 15.28 -12.48 17.36
C ASP A 82 14.35 -13.65 17.75
N GLN A 83 13.51 -14.10 16.79
CA GLN A 83 12.50 -15.15 16.92
C GLN A 83 11.30 -14.82 17.84
N LYS A 84 11.26 -13.64 18.48
CA LYS A 84 10.11 -13.19 19.27
C LYS A 84 9.09 -12.50 18.34
N PRO A 85 7.82 -12.93 18.36
CA PRO A 85 6.79 -12.33 17.49
C PRO A 85 6.63 -10.83 17.72
N LEU A 86 6.47 -10.08 16.63
CA LEU A 86 6.11 -8.68 16.62
C LEU A 86 4.67 -8.49 16.10
N SER A 87 3.96 -7.53 16.70
CA SER A 87 2.64 -7.13 16.25
C SER A 87 2.71 -6.38 14.91
N TRP A 88 1.77 -6.65 14.01
CA TRP A 88 1.58 -5.88 12.78
C TRP A 88 0.73 -4.64 13.06
N ASN A 89 0.73 -3.65 12.17
CA ASN A 89 0.11 -2.34 12.37
C ASN A 89 0.57 -1.66 13.67
N SER A 90 1.85 -1.76 13.94
CA SER A 90 2.46 -1.30 15.19
C SER A 90 3.86 -0.75 14.94
N SER A 91 4.30 0.15 15.83
CA SER A 91 5.69 0.58 15.89
C SER A 91 6.47 -0.22 16.92
N HIS A 92 7.76 -0.42 16.65
CA HIS A 92 8.68 -1.23 17.46
C HIS A 92 10.03 -0.55 17.59
N TYR A 93 10.61 -0.64 18.77
CA TYR A 93 12.00 -0.26 19.00
C TYR A 93 12.89 -1.49 18.78
N LEU A 94 13.87 -1.36 17.91
CA LEU A 94 14.81 -2.42 17.54
C LEU A 94 16.20 -2.08 18.07
N HIS A 95 16.81 -3.02 18.78
CA HIS A 95 18.17 -2.85 19.31
C HIS A 95 19.22 -3.29 18.28
N GLY A 96 20.37 -2.59 18.27
CA GLY A 96 21.53 -2.96 17.46
C GLY A 96 21.99 -4.40 17.72
N GLY A 97 22.30 -5.14 16.67
CA GLY A 97 22.64 -6.56 16.70
C GLY A 97 21.48 -7.52 16.46
N SER A 98 20.24 -7.09 16.67
CA SER A 98 19.02 -7.93 16.48
C SER A 98 18.75 -8.24 15.02
N ILE A 99 17.97 -9.29 14.77
CA ILE A 99 17.50 -9.73 13.46
C ILE A 99 15.99 -9.57 13.37
N LEU A 100 15.55 -8.68 12.47
CA LEU A 100 14.14 -8.54 12.07
C LEU A 100 13.84 -9.49 10.92
N GLU A 101 12.84 -10.36 11.09
CA GLU A 101 12.37 -11.28 10.06
C GLU A 101 10.92 -10.98 9.70
N LEU A 102 10.65 -10.87 8.40
CA LEU A 102 9.33 -10.64 7.83
C LEU A 102 9.00 -11.78 6.86
N GLY A 103 7.85 -12.44 7.05
CA GLY A 103 7.43 -13.59 6.25
C GLY A 103 6.64 -13.23 4.99
N ALA A 104 5.78 -14.13 4.53
CA ALA A 104 4.90 -13.89 3.39
C ALA A 104 3.60 -13.18 3.82
N PRO A 105 2.99 -12.32 2.97
CA PRO A 105 1.76 -11.62 3.30
C PRO A 105 0.58 -12.58 3.39
N GLN A 106 -0.24 -12.42 4.44
CA GLN A 106 -1.38 -13.29 4.72
C GLN A 106 -2.67 -12.79 4.06
N ASN A 107 -2.93 -11.47 4.06
CA ASN A 107 -4.22 -10.87 3.65
C ASN A 107 -4.15 -9.87 2.50
N GLY A 108 -3.00 -9.63 1.90
CA GLY A 108 -2.81 -8.65 0.83
C GLY A 108 -1.58 -8.95 -0.02
N ARG A 109 -1.09 -7.95 -0.74
CA ARG A 109 0.05 -8.05 -1.67
C ARG A 109 1.22 -7.14 -1.31
N TYR A 110 0.94 -5.96 -0.74
CA TYR A 110 1.91 -4.91 -0.48
C TYR A 110 1.99 -4.63 1.01
N SER A 111 3.14 -4.89 1.58
CA SER A 111 3.47 -4.62 2.99
C SER A 111 4.53 -3.54 3.08
N TYR A 112 4.65 -2.87 4.19
CA TYR A 112 5.57 -1.73 4.34
C TYR A 112 6.35 -1.84 5.65
N LEU A 113 7.65 -1.64 5.52
CA LEU A 113 8.56 -1.37 6.62
C LEU A 113 8.88 0.12 6.60
N HIS A 114 8.54 0.82 7.67
CA HIS A 114 8.85 2.22 7.87
C HIS A 114 10.00 2.36 8.85
N LEU A 115 10.86 3.33 8.63
CA LEU A 115 11.91 3.72 9.56
C LEU A 115 11.62 5.13 10.06
N ARG A 116 11.78 5.37 11.35
CA ARG A 116 11.63 6.71 11.90
C ARG A 116 12.69 7.64 11.28
N GLY A 117 12.24 8.81 10.79
CA GLY A 117 13.04 9.71 9.98
C GLY A 117 13.05 9.39 8.48
N GLY A 118 12.28 8.37 8.04
CA GLY A 118 12.22 7.88 6.66
C GLY A 118 13.51 7.20 6.20
N PHE A 119 13.45 6.39 5.17
CA PHE A 119 14.67 5.85 4.56
C PHE A 119 15.35 6.88 3.65
N LYS A 120 16.67 6.94 3.72
CA LYS A 120 17.50 7.73 2.81
C LYS A 120 17.55 7.04 1.44
N ALA A 121 17.00 7.70 0.44
CA ALA A 121 17.02 7.24 -0.94
C ALA A 121 17.19 8.44 -1.89
N PRO A 122 17.81 8.23 -3.08
CA PRO A 122 17.93 9.27 -4.08
C PRO A 122 16.54 9.79 -4.49
N LYS A 123 16.37 11.11 -4.54
CA LYS A 123 15.15 11.72 -5.08
C LYS A 123 15.33 12.03 -6.56
N ILE A 124 14.45 11.46 -7.39
CA ILE A 124 14.36 11.71 -8.81
C ILE A 124 12.97 12.32 -9.08
N PHE A 125 12.94 13.50 -9.66
CA PHE A 125 11.70 14.28 -9.84
C PHE A 125 10.93 14.46 -8.52
N ASN A 126 11.64 14.89 -7.46
CA ASN A 126 11.13 15.16 -6.12
C ASN A 126 10.54 13.96 -5.38
N SER A 127 10.80 12.72 -5.81
CA SER A 127 10.30 11.49 -5.19
C SER A 127 11.40 10.46 -5.06
N SER A 128 11.38 9.70 -3.95
CA SER A 128 12.24 8.54 -3.70
C SER A 128 11.65 7.24 -4.26
N SER A 129 10.43 7.30 -4.81
CA SER A 129 9.77 6.10 -5.33
C SER A 129 10.55 5.46 -6.46
N ALA A 130 10.88 4.20 -6.30
CA ALA A 130 11.54 3.42 -7.33
C ALA A 130 10.54 2.87 -8.35
N GLN A 131 10.93 2.91 -9.62
CA GLN A 131 10.27 2.24 -10.74
C GLN A 131 11.37 1.59 -11.61
N PRO A 132 11.91 0.44 -11.17
CA PRO A 132 13.06 -0.17 -11.83
C PRO A 132 12.82 -0.54 -13.29
N SER A 133 11.57 -0.85 -13.67
CA SER A 133 11.16 -1.10 -15.08
C SER A 133 11.36 0.11 -15.99
N ALA A 134 11.37 1.33 -15.45
CA ALA A 134 11.64 2.58 -16.16
C ALA A 134 13.05 3.11 -15.90
N GLY A 135 13.95 2.33 -15.28
CA GLY A 135 15.31 2.74 -14.94
C GLY A 135 15.39 3.73 -13.78
N ILE A 136 14.31 3.93 -13.01
CA ILE A 136 14.28 4.86 -11.88
C ILE A 136 14.40 4.07 -10.57
N GLY A 137 15.49 4.34 -9.82
CA GLY A 137 15.78 3.61 -8.59
C GLY A 137 16.12 2.14 -8.83
N LYS A 138 16.11 1.34 -7.77
CA LYS A 138 16.42 -0.09 -7.80
C LYS A 138 15.62 -0.87 -6.77
N TYR A 139 15.54 -2.16 -6.94
CA TYR A 139 15.13 -3.07 -5.88
C TYR A 139 16.26 -3.20 -4.84
N THR A 140 15.90 -3.38 -3.58
CA THR A 140 16.86 -3.69 -2.53
C THR A 140 17.47 -5.08 -2.74
N ARG A 141 18.72 -5.24 -2.37
CA ARG A 141 19.48 -6.48 -2.52
C ARG A 141 20.16 -6.85 -1.21
N PRO A 142 20.51 -8.12 -1.01
CA PRO A 142 21.37 -8.52 0.11
C PRO A 142 22.63 -7.65 0.18
N LYS A 143 23.01 -7.26 1.40
CA LYS A 143 24.11 -6.35 1.77
C LYS A 143 23.83 -4.85 1.52
N ASP A 144 22.66 -4.46 0.98
CA ASP A 144 22.29 -3.04 0.97
C ASP A 144 22.12 -2.56 2.44
N ILE A 145 22.62 -1.35 2.71
CA ILE A 145 22.46 -0.67 3.99
C ILE A 145 21.33 0.34 3.85
N LEU A 146 20.31 0.18 4.67
CA LEU A 146 19.14 1.05 4.72
C LEU A 146 19.34 2.06 5.85
N GLU A 147 19.68 3.29 5.48
CA GLU A 147 19.95 4.38 6.42
C GLU A 147 18.70 5.24 6.65
N PRO A 148 18.53 5.83 7.84
CA PRO A 148 17.53 6.90 8.01
C PRO A 148 17.97 8.15 7.23
N LEU A 149 16.99 8.87 6.66
CA LEU A 149 17.23 10.18 6.05
C LEU A 149 17.55 11.21 7.14
N GLU A 150 16.82 11.16 8.25
CA GLU A 150 17.01 12.03 9.40
C GLU A 150 17.21 11.17 10.66
N LYS A 151 18.20 11.56 11.49
CA LYS A 151 18.38 10.95 12.81
C LYS A 151 17.48 11.69 13.79
N ILE A 152 16.45 11.01 14.28
CA ILE A 152 15.55 11.54 15.31
C ILE A 152 15.95 10.92 16.64
N PRO A 153 16.55 11.67 17.57
CA PRO A 153 17.17 11.10 18.78
C PRO A 153 16.16 10.68 19.84
N GLU A 154 14.94 11.22 19.82
CA GLU A 154 13.95 10.91 20.85
C GLU A 154 13.22 9.59 20.57
N ALA A 155 13.23 8.68 21.54
CA ALA A 155 12.42 7.47 21.48
C ALA A 155 10.94 7.83 21.68
N LEU A 156 10.08 7.44 20.72
CA LEU A 156 8.63 7.47 20.91
C LEU A 156 8.22 6.19 21.69
N LYS A 157 7.13 6.30 22.43
CA LYS A 157 6.43 5.10 22.89
C LYS A 157 5.96 4.27 21.69
N CYS A 158 6.09 2.96 21.78
CA CYS A 158 5.50 2.07 20.79
C CYS A 158 3.99 2.24 20.78
N GLN A 159 3.40 2.21 19.59
CA GLN A 159 1.97 2.37 19.37
C GLN A 159 1.47 1.28 18.42
N THR A 160 0.18 1.03 18.45
CA THR A 160 -0.55 0.24 17.48
C THR A 160 -1.62 1.11 16.81
N ILE A 161 -2.03 0.76 15.61
CA ILE A 161 -3.09 1.47 14.89
C ILE A 161 -4.10 0.47 14.33
N GLU A 162 -5.38 0.84 14.40
CA GLU A 162 -6.40 0.14 13.62
C GLU A 162 -6.30 0.60 12.16
N PRO A 163 -5.95 -0.31 11.21
CA PRO A 163 -5.73 0.07 9.83
C PRO A 163 -7.04 0.54 9.16
N VAL A 164 -6.91 1.33 8.11
CA VAL A 164 -8.04 1.62 7.22
C VAL A 164 -8.46 0.33 6.54
N ASP A 165 -9.74 -0.03 6.64
CA ASP A 165 -10.29 -1.26 6.04
C ASP A 165 -10.18 -1.20 4.50
N ARG A 166 -9.45 -2.16 3.93
CA ARG A 166 -9.23 -2.28 2.48
C ARG A 166 -8.91 -3.70 2.00
N PHE A 167 -8.80 -4.66 2.92
CA PHE A 167 -8.32 -6.01 2.58
C PHE A 167 -9.45 -6.98 2.24
N GLU A 168 -10.66 -6.71 2.72
CA GLU A 168 -11.84 -7.56 2.51
C GLU A 168 -12.81 -7.01 1.45
N SER A 169 -12.45 -5.90 0.79
CA SER A 169 -13.31 -5.28 -0.21
C SER A 169 -13.42 -6.16 -1.45
N THR A 170 -14.64 -6.46 -1.83
CA THR A 170 -14.99 -7.21 -3.07
C THR A 170 -15.63 -6.31 -4.12
N SER A 171 -15.68 -4.99 -3.89
CA SER A 171 -16.30 -4.02 -4.78
C SER A 171 -15.50 -2.73 -4.87
N CYS A 172 -15.33 -2.20 -6.09
CA CYS A 172 -14.70 -0.91 -6.35
C CYS A 172 -15.66 0.03 -7.07
N ARG A 173 -15.65 1.30 -6.66
CA ARG A 173 -16.47 2.36 -7.27
C ARG A 173 -15.74 3.01 -8.43
N LEU A 174 -16.49 3.25 -9.50
CA LEU A 174 -16.01 3.85 -10.73
C LEU A 174 -16.71 5.17 -11.01
N VAL A 175 -16.01 6.08 -11.64
CA VAL A 175 -16.58 7.20 -12.39
C VAL A 175 -16.40 6.95 -13.87
N GLU A 176 -17.24 7.59 -14.69
CA GLU A 176 -17.07 7.58 -16.14
C GLU A 176 -15.72 8.22 -16.54
N SER A 177 -15.01 7.55 -17.44
CA SER A 177 -13.84 8.09 -18.11
C SER A 177 -14.28 8.92 -19.33
N PHE A 178 -13.32 9.64 -19.94
CA PHE A 178 -13.58 10.37 -21.20
C PHE A 178 -13.97 9.44 -22.37
N GLN A 179 -13.77 8.13 -22.24
CA GLN A 179 -14.00 7.14 -23.30
C GLN A 179 -15.11 6.15 -22.96
N THR A 180 -15.79 6.28 -21.81
CA THR A 180 -16.91 5.42 -21.43
C THR A 180 -18.02 5.41 -22.47
N HIS A 181 -18.26 6.55 -23.15
CA HIS A 181 -19.25 6.68 -24.21
C HIS A 181 -19.00 5.82 -25.46
N LEU A 182 -17.77 5.28 -25.63
CA LEU A 182 -17.43 4.36 -26.71
C LEU A 182 -18.02 2.96 -26.50
N PHE A 183 -18.42 2.63 -25.27
CA PHE A 183 -19.04 1.37 -24.92
C PHE A 183 -20.56 1.48 -24.98
N THR A 184 -21.22 0.47 -25.54
CA THR A 184 -22.68 0.45 -25.57
C THR A 184 -23.26 0.31 -24.16
N PRO A 185 -24.48 0.82 -23.88
CA PRO A 185 -25.13 0.60 -22.58
C PRO A 185 -25.22 -0.88 -22.19
N LYS A 186 -25.40 -1.77 -23.16
CA LYS A 186 -25.40 -3.23 -22.96
C LYS A 186 -24.03 -3.73 -22.48
N THR A 187 -22.94 -3.22 -23.06
CA THR A 187 -21.56 -3.59 -22.65
C THR A 187 -21.26 -3.09 -21.24
N ILE A 188 -21.63 -1.84 -20.94
CA ILE A 188 -21.46 -1.24 -19.60
C ILE A 188 -22.24 -2.06 -18.56
N LYS A 189 -23.52 -2.36 -18.84
CA LYS A 189 -24.32 -3.19 -17.93
C LYS A 189 -23.69 -4.56 -17.73
N LYS A 190 -23.28 -5.25 -18.80
CA LYS A 190 -22.59 -6.54 -18.72
C LYS A 190 -21.34 -6.44 -17.85
N PHE A 191 -20.54 -5.36 -17.99
CA PHE A 191 -19.32 -5.15 -17.18
C PHE A 191 -19.64 -5.02 -15.69
N VAL A 192 -20.64 -4.24 -15.31
CA VAL A 192 -21.05 -4.04 -13.91
C VAL A 192 -21.62 -5.33 -13.30
N ASP A 193 -22.37 -6.11 -14.09
CA ASP A 193 -22.96 -7.38 -13.65
C ASP A 193 -21.91 -8.52 -13.54
N THR A 194 -20.72 -8.33 -14.12
CA THR A 194 -19.66 -9.36 -14.14
C THR A 194 -18.83 -9.34 -12.86
N GLU A 195 -18.55 -10.49 -12.33
CA GLU A 195 -17.54 -10.70 -11.29
C GLU A 195 -16.21 -11.05 -11.93
N PHE A 196 -15.16 -10.33 -11.55
CA PHE A 196 -13.82 -10.49 -12.09
C PHE A 196 -12.89 -11.12 -11.09
N SER A 197 -12.02 -12.02 -11.54
CA SER A 197 -10.93 -12.57 -10.74
C SER A 197 -9.61 -11.88 -11.04
N ILE A 198 -8.77 -11.72 -10.03
CA ILE A 198 -7.42 -11.16 -10.15
C ILE A 198 -6.48 -12.21 -10.76
N ASP A 199 -5.86 -11.87 -11.90
CA ASP A 199 -4.88 -12.72 -12.58
C ASP A 199 -3.50 -12.68 -11.90
N ASN A 200 -2.72 -13.75 -12.05
CA ASN A 200 -1.36 -13.86 -11.51
C ASN A 200 -0.35 -12.95 -12.22
N GLN A 201 -0.62 -12.46 -13.43
CA GLN A 201 0.21 -11.51 -14.18
C GLN A 201 0.08 -10.06 -13.69
N SER A 202 -0.58 -9.85 -12.55
CA SER A 202 -0.75 -8.53 -11.96
C SER A 202 0.52 -8.02 -11.26
N ASN A 203 0.84 -6.74 -11.45
CA ASN A 203 2.03 -6.08 -10.89
C ASN A 203 1.73 -4.61 -10.55
N ARG A 204 2.75 -3.82 -10.22
CA ARG A 204 2.61 -2.38 -9.91
C ARG A 204 2.14 -1.52 -11.08
N GLY A 205 2.30 -1.97 -12.32
CA GLY A 205 1.82 -1.28 -13.52
C GLY A 205 0.34 -1.48 -13.77
N GLY A 206 -0.21 -2.65 -13.38
CA GLY A 206 -1.62 -2.93 -13.54
C GLY A 206 -2.04 -4.33 -13.11
N ILE A 207 -3.34 -4.47 -12.95
CA ILE A 207 -4.01 -5.73 -12.60
C ILE A 207 -4.79 -6.23 -13.80
N LYS A 208 -4.43 -7.40 -14.27
CA LYS A 208 -5.22 -8.11 -15.26
C LYS A 208 -6.41 -8.75 -14.57
N LEU A 209 -7.60 -8.53 -15.13
CA LEU A 209 -8.84 -9.11 -14.65
C LEU A 209 -9.27 -10.23 -15.57
N THR A 210 -9.66 -11.36 -15.01
CA THR A 210 -10.23 -12.50 -15.76
C THR A 210 -11.70 -12.69 -15.41
N HIS A 211 -12.47 -13.20 -16.34
CA HIS A 211 -13.89 -13.54 -16.15
C HIS A 211 -14.31 -14.65 -17.11
N THR A 212 -15.45 -15.23 -16.87
CA THR A 212 -16.08 -16.19 -17.79
C THR A 212 -16.91 -15.45 -18.85
N GLY A 213 -16.82 -15.86 -20.10
CA GLY A 213 -17.61 -15.31 -21.23
C GLY A 213 -16.80 -14.41 -22.19
N SER A 214 -17.53 -13.75 -23.11
CA SER A 214 -16.93 -12.90 -24.14
C SER A 214 -16.37 -11.60 -23.57
N GLY A 215 -15.30 -11.07 -24.16
CA GLY A 215 -14.68 -9.81 -23.78
C GLY A 215 -15.59 -8.58 -23.90
N PHE A 216 -15.08 -7.43 -23.47
CA PHE A 216 -15.75 -6.14 -23.47
C PHE A 216 -15.09 -5.25 -24.55
N SER A 217 -15.44 -5.46 -25.82
CA SER A 217 -14.87 -4.69 -26.91
C SER A 217 -15.79 -3.56 -27.39
N THR A 218 -15.19 -2.56 -28.01
CA THR A 218 -15.90 -1.52 -28.77
C THR A 218 -15.71 -1.74 -30.26
N SER A 219 -16.61 -1.20 -31.10
CA SER A 219 -16.49 -1.28 -32.56
C SER A 219 -15.24 -0.61 -33.13
N ASN A 220 -14.63 0.32 -32.39
CA ASN A 220 -13.46 1.10 -32.77
C ASN A 220 -12.21 0.80 -31.93
N GLN A 221 -12.13 -0.34 -31.29
CA GLN A 221 -11.13 -0.67 -30.27
C GLN A 221 -9.66 -0.51 -30.72
N LEU A 222 -9.36 -0.77 -31.99
CA LEU A 222 -8.00 -0.66 -32.54
C LEU A 222 -7.73 0.68 -33.25
N LYS A 223 -8.69 1.63 -33.25
CA LYS A 223 -8.59 2.92 -33.94
C LYS A 223 -8.54 4.12 -33.01
N ILE A 224 -8.36 3.88 -31.71
CA ILE A 224 -8.32 4.95 -30.72
C ILE A 224 -6.92 5.54 -30.67
N MET A 225 -6.82 6.86 -30.83
CA MET A 225 -5.56 7.57 -30.64
C MET A 225 -5.09 7.42 -29.19
N SER A 226 -3.77 7.31 -29.00
CA SER A 226 -3.18 7.30 -27.67
C SER A 226 -3.52 8.58 -26.92
N ASP A 227 -3.97 8.42 -25.69
CA ASP A 227 -4.41 9.50 -24.81
C ASP A 227 -3.80 9.32 -23.43
N MET A 228 -3.83 10.37 -22.60
CA MET A 228 -3.34 10.32 -21.23
C MET A 228 -4.13 9.30 -20.42
N ILE A 229 -3.42 8.40 -19.74
CA ILE A 229 -3.98 7.40 -18.82
C ILE A 229 -3.50 7.63 -17.41
N ILE A 230 -4.29 7.25 -16.43
CA ILE A 230 -3.99 7.45 -14.99
C ILE A 230 -4.19 6.16 -14.20
N PRO A 231 -3.57 6.02 -13.01
CA PRO A 231 -3.93 4.96 -12.08
C PRO A 231 -5.43 4.97 -11.77
N GLY A 232 -6.04 3.79 -11.80
CA GLY A 232 -7.49 3.62 -11.67
C GLY A 232 -8.23 3.45 -12.99
N ASP A 233 -7.68 3.90 -14.11
CA ASP A 233 -8.29 3.63 -15.41
C ASP A 233 -8.41 2.12 -15.66
N ILE A 234 -9.58 1.70 -16.17
CA ILE A 234 -9.81 0.31 -16.58
C ILE A 234 -9.78 0.25 -18.09
N GLN A 235 -8.64 -0.18 -18.63
CA GLN A 235 -8.42 -0.33 -20.06
C GLN A 235 -8.95 -1.67 -20.58
N MET A 236 -9.50 -1.67 -21.79
CA MET A 236 -9.89 -2.88 -22.51
C MET A 236 -8.88 -3.18 -23.61
N THR A 237 -8.18 -4.30 -23.50
CA THR A 237 -7.23 -4.75 -24.54
C THR A 237 -7.95 -5.06 -25.85
N GLY A 238 -7.20 -5.31 -26.94
CA GLY A 238 -7.75 -5.69 -28.24
C GLY A 238 -8.70 -6.90 -28.20
N SER A 239 -8.49 -7.82 -27.25
CA SER A 239 -9.37 -8.97 -26.99
C SER A 239 -10.56 -8.64 -26.08
N GLY A 240 -10.70 -7.40 -25.61
CA GLY A 240 -11.74 -7.01 -24.64
C GLY A 240 -11.45 -7.46 -23.20
N GLN A 241 -10.21 -7.76 -22.89
CA GLN A 241 -9.77 -8.14 -21.53
C GLN A 241 -9.54 -6.87 -20.70
N PRO A 242 -10.16 -6.74 -19.50
CA PRO A 242 -9.95 -5.55 -18.67
C PRO A 242 -8.60 -5.58 -17.94
N PHE A 243 -7.97 -4.39 -17.86
CA PHE A 243 -6.80 -4.11 -17.05
C PHE A 243 -7.02 -2.88 -16.20
N VAL A 244 -6.88 -2.99 -14.88
CA VAL A 244 -6.86 -1.85 -13.96
C VAL A 244 -5.44 -1.31 -13.91
N LEU A 245 -5.25 -0.05 -14.26
CA LEU A 245 -3.94 0.60 -14.20
C LEU A 245 -3.61 0.99 -12.76
N LEU A 246 -2.35 0.77 -12.36
CA LEU A 246 -1.84 1.09 -11.03
C LEU A 246 -0.71 2.13 -11.06
N SER A 247 -0.01 2.29 -9.93
CA SER A 247 0.98 3.36 -9.67
C SER A 247 2.05 3.50 -10.74
N ASP A 248 2.57 2.38 -11.27
CA ASP A 248 3.65 2.36 -12.28
C ASP A 248 3.13 2.26 -13.72
N CYS A 249 1.83 2.49 -13.96
CA CYS A 249 1.28 2.48 -15.30
C CYS A 249 1.96 3.54 -16.21
N GLN A 250 1.93 3.29 -17.49
CA GLN A 250 2.38 4.24 -18.51
C GLN A 250 1.61 5.56 -18.40
N THR A 251 2.12 6.59 -19.05
CA THR A 251 1.48 7.92 -19.06
C THR A 251 0.52 8.09 -20.23
N MET A 252 0.70 7.31 -21.29
CA MET A 252 -0.10 7.32 -22.51
C MET A 252 -0.53 5.90 -22.87
N GLY A 253 -1.74 5.75 -23.42
CA GLY A 253 -2.27 4.46 -23.86
C GLY A 253 -3.33 4.62 -24.95
N GLY A 254 -3.39 3.65 -25.87
CA GLY A 254 -4.34 3.63 -26.99
C GLY A 254 -5.49 2.62 -26.83
N TYR A 255 -5.66 2.04 -25.64
CA TYR A 255 -6.81 1.17 -25.36
C TYR A 255 -7.97 1.96 -24.75
N PRO A 256 -9.23 1.66 -25.15
CA PRO A 256 -10.40 2.32 -24.60
C PRO A 256 -10.54 2.05 -23.09
N ARG A 257 -10.98 3.06 -22.38
CA ARG A 257 -11.22 3.01 -20.92
C ARG A 257 -12.70 2.99 -20.63
N ILE A 258 -13.18 1.93 -19.97
CA ILE A 258 -14.61 1.81 -19.63
C ILE A 258 -15.00 2.69 -18.44
N GLY A 259 -14.08 2.96 -17.53
CA GLY A 259 -14.27 3.80 -16.34
C GLY A 259 -12.95 3.99 -15.60
N CYS A 260 -12.98 4.77 -14.53
CA CYS A 260 -11.85 5.01 -13.66
C CYS A 260 -12.25 4.76 -12.20
N ILE A 261 -11.47 3.95 -11.48
CA ILE A 261 -11.63 3.69 -10.05
C ILE A 261 -11.36 4.98 -9.27
N ILE A 262 -12.21 5.30 -8.31
CA ILE A 262 -11.99 6.48 -7.46
C ILE A 262 -10.76 6.28 -6.56
N PRO A 263 -10.00 7.36 -6.25
CA PRO A 263 -8.76 7.23 -5.48
C PRO A 263 -8.86 6.45 -4.17
N PRO A 264 -9.91 6.60 -3.34
CA PRO A 264 -10.05 5.84 -2.09
C PRO A 264 -10.16 4.31 -2.26
N ASP A 265 -10.54 3.82 -3.44
CA ASP A 265 -10.66 2.39 -3.70
C ASP A 265 -9.39 1.78 -4.33
N LEU A 266 -8.42 2.62 -4.75
CA LEU A 266 -7.17 2.14 -5.35
C LEU A 266 -6.34 1.25 -4.42
N PRO A 267 -6.16 1.57 -3.12
CA PRO A 267 -5.46 0.66 -2.21
C PRO A 267 -6.14 -0.70 -2.09
N ALA A 268 -7.48 -0.72 -2.06
CA ALA A 268 -8.23 -1.97 -1.94
C ALA A 268 -7.99 -2.90 -3.15
N ILE A 269 -8.14 -2.37 -4.38
CA ILE A 269 -7.89 -3.17 -5.59
C ILE A 269 -6.41 -3.61 -5.70
N ALA A 270 -5.47 -2.73 -5.31
CA ALA A 270 -4.05 -3.06 -5.33
C ALA A 270 -3.71 -4.22 -4.38
N GLN A 271 -4.36 -4.28 -3.22
CA GLN A 271 -4.14 -5.31 -2.21
C GLN A 271 -4.80 -6.66 -2.53
N LEU A 272 -5.72 -6.74 -3.50
CA LEU A 272 -6.37 -8.01 -3.82
C LEU A 272 -5.36 -9.06 -4.32
N LYS A 273 -5.37 -10.23 -3.68
CA LYS A 273 -4.53 -11.39 -4.04
C LYS A 273 -5.05 -12.06 -5.31
N THR A 274 -4.16 -12.76 -6.02
CA THR A 274 -4.53 -13.62 -7.16
C THR A 274 -5.65 -14.57 -6.77
N GLY A 275 -6.64 -14.71 -7.64
CA GLY A 275 -7.82 -15.55 -7.44
C GLY A 275 -8.95 -14.92 -6.60
N ARG A 276 -8.71 -13.79 -5.92
CA ARG A 276 -9.79 -13.03 -5.28
C ARG A 276 -10.65 -12.37 -6.35
N THR A 277 -11.91 -12.14 -6.01
CA THR A 277 -12.88 -11.56 -6.94
C THR A 277 -13.22 -10.11 -6.59
N VAL A 278 -13.63 -9.35 -7.61
CA VAL A 278 -14.06 -7.95 -7.49
C VAL A 278 -15.20 -7.66 -8.45
N LYS A 279 -16.12 -6.82 -8.01
CA LYS A 279 -17.18 -6.20 -8.84
C LYS A 279 -16.96 -4.70 -8.91
N PHE A 280 -17.53 -4.08 -9.94
CA PHE A 280 -17.44 -2.65 -10.15
C PHE A 280 -18.81 -2.01 -10.14
N LYS A 281 -18.90 -0.79 -9.60
CA LYS A 281 -20.14 -0.01 -9.55
C LYS A 281 -19.84 1.41 -10.00
N PHE A 282 -20.57 1.91 -10.99
CA PHE A 282 -20.53 3.33 -11.33
C PHE A 282 -21.24 4.18 -10.29
N ILE A 283 -20.62 5.30 -9.97
CA ILE A 283 -21.19 6.35 -9.11
C ILE A 283 -21.07 7.70 -9.83
N SER A 284 -21.82 8.70 -9.37
CA SER A 284 -21.71 10.05 -9.91
C SER A 284 -20.38 10.72 -9.49
N ARG A 285 -19.95 11.73 -10.26
CA ARG A 285 -18.77 12.54 -9.90
C ARG A 285 -18.94 13.26 -8.56
N ASP A 286 -20.16 13.73 -8.27
CA ASP A 286 -20.44 14.40 -6.99
C ASP A 286 -20.33 13.44 -5.81
N GLU A 287 -20.81 12.21 -5.98
CA GLU A 287 -20.65 11.17 -4.97
C GLU A 287 -19.16 10.81 -4.79
N ALA A 288 -18.40 10.64 -5.86
CA ALA A 288 -16.97 10.38 -5.81
C ALA A 288 -16.21 11.50 -5.10
N ASN A 289 -16.54 12.77 -5.38
CA ASN A 289 -15.93 13.92 -4.72
C ASN A 289 -16.24 13.96 -3.21
N ARG A 290 -17.48 13.64 -2.81
CA ARG A 290 -17.86 13.54 -1.39
C ARG A 290 -17.07 12.45 -0.68
N ILE A 291 -16.93 11.27 -1.30
CA ILE A 291 -16.18 10.15 -0.77
C ILE A 291 -14.70 10.52 -0.63
N ALA A 292 -14.08 11.08 -1.67
CA ALA A 292 -12.67 11.49 -1.64
C ALA A 292 -12.40 12.59 -0.60
N SER A 293 -13.34 13.52 -0.41
CA SER A 293 -13.23 14.56 0.62
C SER A 293 -13.32 13.98 2.03
N LYS A 294 -14.22 13.01 2.26
CA LYS A 294 -14.31 12.30 3.53
C LYS A 294 -13.05 11.48 3.82
N ASP A 295 -12.55 10.78 2.83
CA ASP A 295 -11.31 9.99 2.92
C ASP A 295 -10.12 10.87 3.32
N ARG A 296 -9.94 12.02 2.66
CA ARG A 296 -8.88 12.98 3.00
C ARG A 296 -8.96 13.44 4.45
N LYS A 297 -10.15 13.79 4.93
CA LYS A 297 -10.35 14.18 6.34
C LYS A 297 -9.99 13.04 7.30
N CYS A 298 -10.37 11.79 6.98
CA CYS A 298 -9.99 10.63 7.78
C CYS A 298 -8.46 10.45 7.84
N LEU A 299 -7.76 10.70 6.73
CA LEU A 299 -6.30 10.62 6.69
C LEU A 299 -5.62 11.76 7.46
N GLU A 300 -6.19 12.97 7.46
CA GLU A 300 -5.68 14.11 8.25
C GLU A 300 -5.68 13.83 9.75
N ILE A 301 -6.64 13.07 10.24
CA ILE A 301 -6.78 12.70 11.66
C ILE A 301 -6.34 11.26 11.95
N ILE A 302 -5.65 10.60 11.05
CA ILE A 302 -5.30 9.16 11.18
C ILE A 302 -4.48 8.88 12.46
N LYS A 303 -3.71 9.85 12.93
CA LYS A 303 -2.94 9.76 14.17
C LYS A 303 -3.82 9.53 15.40
N GLU A 304 -5.07 9.99 15.40
CA GLU A 304 -6.03 9.78 16.49
C GLU A 304 -6.45 8.31 16.64
N ARG A 305 -6.17 7.47 15.62
CA ARG A 305 -6.40 6.02 15.64
C ARG A 305 -5.25 5.24 16.29
N CYS A 306 -4.14 5.93 16.63
CA CYS A 306 -3.03 5.29 17.32
C CYS A 306 -3.35 5.09 18.80
N LEU A 307 -3.09 3.88 19.30
CA LEU A 307 -3.34 3.47 20.67
C LEU A 307 -2.04 2.96 21.30
N GLU A 308 -1.92 3.07 22.61
CA GLU A 308 -0.85 2.36 23.33
C GLU A 308 -1.08 0.84 23.19
N PRO A 309 -0.02 0.04 22.95
CA PRO A 309 -0.18 -1.41 22.84
C PRO A 309 -0.74 -1.97 24.14
N ILE A 310 -1.82 -2.73 24.05
CA ILE A 310 -2.33 -3.48 25.19
C ILE A 310 -1.31 -4.58 25.50
N ARG A 311 -0.67 -4.48 26.65
CA ARG A 311 0.23 -5.53 27.13
C ARG A 311 -0.60 -6.75 27.53
N ASP A 312 -0.37 -7.88 26.87
CA ASP A 312 -1.00 -9.14 27.23
C ASP A 312 -0.34 -9.69 28.51
N PRO A 313 -1.04 -9.75 29.66
CA PRO A 313 -0.47 -10.23 30.91
C PRO A 313 0.12 -11.66 30.82
N GLN A 314 -0.43 -12.51 29.95
CA GLN A 314 0.06 -13.88 29.77
C GLN A 314 1.43 -13.94 29.05
N LYS A 315 1.82 -12.89 28.36
CA LYS A 315 3.09 -12.77 27.64
C LYS A 315 4.14 -11.92 28.37
N MET A 316 3.81 -11.42 29.57
CA MET A 316 4.70 -10.63 30.41
C MET A 316 5.53 -11.54 31.30
N ALA A 317 6.80 -11.79 30.92
CA ALA A 317 7.72 -12.61 31.73
C ALA A 317 8.00 -12.02 33.12
N ASP A 318 7.78 -10.72 33.30
CA ASP A 318 8.04 -9.94 34.49
C ASP A 318 6.76 -9.40 35.16
N LEU A 319 5.61 -10.04 34.90
CA LEU A 319 4.31 -9.61 35.42
C LEU A 319 4.31 -9.36 36.95
N LEU A 320 5.08 -10.16 37.68
CA LEU A 320 5.20 -10.05 39.13
C LEU A 320 5.96 -8.78 39.58
N ASN A 321 6.70 -8.14 38.71
CA ASN A 321 7.40 -6.89 39.00
C ASN A 321 6.49 -5.66 38.89
N PHE A 322 5.28 -5.82 38.34
CA PHE A 322 4.30 -4.74 38.26
C PHE A 322 3.37 -4.78 39.47
N ASN A 323 3.26 -3.66 40.17
CA ASN A 323 2.26 -3.52 41.24
C ASN A 323 0.87 -3.35 40.55
N LEU A 324 0.12 -4.46 40.43
CA LEU A 324 -1.18 -4.49 39.78
C LEU A 324 -2.30 -3.95 40.69
N ILE A 325 -2.00 -3.62 41.94
CA ILE A 325 -2.95 -3.07 42.91
C ILE A 325 -2.42 -1.69 43.33
N ASP A 326 -3.03 -0.65 42.83
CA ASP A 326 -2.72 0.72 43.23
C ASP A 326 -3.47 1.03 44.54
N GLY A 327 -2.78 0.77 45.66
CA GLY A 327 -3.21 1.12 46.98
C GLY A 327 -4.16 0.12 47.66
N ALA A 328 -3.68 -0.55 48.70
CA ALA A 328 -4.56 -1.25 49.66
C ALA A 328 -5.19 -0.20 50.57
N VAL A 329 -6.51 0.02 50.41
CA VAL A 329 -7.29 0.83 51.37
C VAL A 329 -7.57 -0.05 52.61
N TRP A 330 -6.89 0.21 53.72
CA TRP A 330 -7.24 -0.37 55.00
C TRP A 330 -8.55 0.26 55.48
N ALA A 331 -9.64 -0.47 55.47
CA ALA A 331 -10.83 -0.10 56.18
C ALA A 331 -10.49 -0.25 57.70
N LYS A 332 -10.34 0.86 58.40
CA LYS A 332 -10.39 0.88 59.85
C LYS A 332 -11.84 0.77 60.27
N ASN A 333 -12.17 -0.31 61.02
CA ASN A 333 -13.39 -0.40 61.84
C ASN A 333 -13.44 0.71 62.89
#